data_f083f1a3bc3546be32cb502144d4654b
#
_entry.id   f083f1a3bc3546be32cb502144d4654b
#
_cell.length_a   1.000
_cell.length_b   1.000
_cell.length_c   1.000
_cell.angle_alpha   90.00
_cell.angle_beta   90.00
_cell.angle_gamma   90.00
#
_symmetry.space_group_name_H-M   'P 1'
#
loop_
_entity.id
_entity.type
_entity.pdbx_description
1 polymer ?
#
loop_
_entity_poly.entity_id
_entity_poly.type
_entity_poly.pdbx_seq_one_letter_code
_entity_poly.pdbx_strand_id
1 'polypeptide(L)'
;KFVSEALEKKSSLIIVNQINKNYPLSKQVKVKNTLDFLTKCSSIFRENINAKIISITGSCGKTTLKEMVGFTLKKISRTSYSPKSFNNKYGVPLSLFNLKQKDDFGVFEVGMDKKGEIDNLTKITKPDLGIITNISYAHSKNFESINQIAEAKAEIMNNIKKNGIIVLNMDDYFYNYHKKLAQKKKLKVISFSIDNKSSTTKLIRIKKINNKYELFINVDGLFISFYSNNNYKSNLYNILATLTAINFYIDIKKLRKDIFLNFKNPTGRGDISRIRLRNKQFFLVDESYNSNPLSLKTAIENYDKIESNNSKKYLILGDMLELGKNSVAQHKLISKIVNKSKINQVYVIGKYIKETFRDLELKKKGKILNNKFDIIDIINKNLNNNDYLMIKGSNSTGLYRIADHLKRKGQNVI
;
A
#
# COMPACT_ATOMS: atom_id res chain seq x y z
N LYS A 1 -10.31 2.10 29.66
CA LYS A 1 -10.25 0.82 28.93
C LYS A 1 -8.81 0.34 28.69
N PHE A 2 -7.87 1.25 28.33
CA PHE A 2 -6.50 0.86 27.97
C PHE A 2 -5.45 1.01 29.11
N VAL A 3 -5.85 1.53 30.27
CA VAL A 3 -4.93 1.75 31.40
C VAL A 3 -4.41 0.43 31.96
N SER A 4 -5.28 -0.59 32.13
CA SER A 4 -4.90 -1.93 32.54
C SER A 4 -3.86 -2.54 31.59
N GLU A 5 -4.16 -2.56 30.29
CA GLU A 5 -3.24 -3.09 29.27
C GLU A 5 -1.87 -2.38 29.26
N ALA A 6 -1.86 -1.05 29.46
CA ALA A 6 -0.61 -0.30 29.54
C ALA A 6 0.22 -0.65 30.77
N LEU A 7 -0.45 -0.88 31.90
CA LEU A 7 0.22 -1.33 33.15
C LEU A 7 0.79 -2.75 33.02
N GLU A 8 0.02 -3.66 32.44
CA GLU A 8 0.46 -5.04 32.14
C GLU A 8 1.72 -5.05 31.25
N LYS A 9 1.80 -4.10 30.29
CA LYS A 9 2.99 -3.86 29.47
C LYS A 9 4.10 -3.10 30.17
N LYS A 10 4.01 -2.87 31.48
CA LYS A 10 5.02 -2.20 32.33
C LYS A 10 5.33 -0.77 31.89
N SER A 11 4.31 -0.03 31.39
CA SER A 11 4.50 1.38 31.02
C SER A 11 4.91 2.21 32.25
N SER A 12 5.91 3.07 32.11
CA SER A 12 6.38 3.98 33.18
C SER A 12 5.36 5.08 33.44
N LEU A 13 4.78 5.65 32.37
CA LEU A 13 3.74 6.67 32.44
C LEU A 13 2.61 6.38 31.45
N ILE A 14 1.41 6.78 31.80
CA ILE A 14 0.19 6.62 31.00
C ILE A 14 -0.48 7.97 30.86
N ILE A 15 -0.66 8.41 29.63
CA ILE A 15 -1.34 9.68 29.33
C ILE A 15 -2.83 9.43 29.24
N VAL A 16 -3.60 10.13 30.03
CA VAL A 16 -5.05 9.96 30.15
C VAL A 16 -5.77 11.30 30.06
N ASN A 17 -6.99 11.31 29.53
CA ASN A 17 -7.86 12.49 29.60
C ASN A 17 -8.63 12.57 30.92
N GLN A 18 -8.80 11.43 31.58
CA GLN A 18 -9.45 11.31 32.88
C GLN A 18 -8.68 10.34 33.78
N ILE A 19 -8.35 10.77 35.00
CA ILE A 19 -7.68 9.95 36.01
C ILE A 19 -8.63 8.81 36.43
N ASN A 20 -8.10 7.60 36.47
CA ASN A 20 -8.80 6.44 37.02
C ASN A 20 -8.19 6.04 38.35
N LYS A 21 -8.95 6.26 39.43
CA LYS A 21 -8.52 6.02 40.82
C LYS A 21 -8.28 4.53 41.14
N ASN A 22 -8.74 3.61 40.30
CA ASN A 22 -8.50 2.16 40.48
C ASN A 22 -7.09 1.73 40.09
N TYR A 23 -6.26 2.65 39.59
CA TYR A 23 -4.89 2.39 39.16
C TYR A 23 -3.92 3.39 39.78
N PRO A 24 -2.61 3.08 39.88
CA PRO A 24 -1.61 3.95 40.47
C PRO A 24 -1.63 5.37 39.90
N LEU A 25 -1.91 6.34 40.75
CA LEU A 25 -2.03 7.74 40.35
C LEU A 25 -0.68 8.32 39.88
N SER A 26 0.44 7.88 40.48
CA SER A 26 1.80 8.29 40.13
C SER A 26 2.20 7.92 38.69
N LYS A 27 1.49 6.99 38.07
CA LYS A 27 1.73 6.57 36.68
C LYS A 27 0.80 7.27 35.67
N GLN A 28 -0.14 8.10 36.11
CA GLN A 28 -1.12 8.73 35.24
C GLN A 28 -0.86 10.23 35.11
N VAL A 29 -0.71 10.71 33.87
CA VAL A 29 -0.61 12.13 33.56
C VAL A 29 -1.89 12.56 32.85
N LYS A 30 -2.67 13.43 33.51
CA LYS A 30 -3.92 13.96 32.94
C LYS A 30 -3.62 15.04 31.92
N VAL A 31 -4.21 14.91 30.75
CA VAL A 31 -4.19 15.92 29.68
C VAL A 31 -5.60 16.19 29.18
N LYS A 32 -5.85 17.36 28.60
CA LYS A 32 -7.16 17.73 28.06
C LYS A 32 -7.58 16.78 26.91
N ASN A 33 -6.65 16.46 26.02
CA ASN A 33 -6.87 15.59 24.87
C ASN A 33 -5.61 14.76 24.59
N THR A 34 -5.72 13.44 24.65
CA THR A 34 -4.57 12.53 24.46
C THR A 34 -4.03 12.53 23.05
N LEU A 35 -4.88 12.76 22.02
CA LEU A 35 -4.44 12.85 20.64
C LEU A 35 -3.66 14.14 20.37
N ASP A 36 -4.13 15.28 20.90
CA ASP A 36 -3.42 16.55 20.77
C ASP A 36 -2.05 16.49 21.48
N PHE A 37 -2.01 15.86 22.66
CA PHE A 37 -0.76 15.61 23.38
C PHE A 37 0.19 14.75 22.54
N LEU A 38 -0.27 13.60 22.00
CA LEU A 38 0.52 12.72 21.14
C LEU A 38 1.07 13.48 19.93
N THR A 39 0.22 14.26 19.26
CA THR A 39 0.56 15.05 18.09
C THR A 39 1.63 16.09 18.42
N LYS A 40 1.47 16.83 19.54
CA LYS A 40 2.42 17.83 19.99
C LYS A 40 3.77 17.21 20.36
N CYS A 41 3.77 16.13 21.14
CA CYS A 41 5.00 15.42 21.51
C CYS A 41 5.75 14.91 20.27
N SER A 42 5.03 14.33 19.31
CA SER A 42 5.65 13.81 18.08
C SER A 42 6.22 14.93 17.18
N SER A 43 5.56 16.11 17.15
CA SER A 43 6.06 17.28 16.44
C SER A 43 7.37 17.81 17.06
N ILE A 44 7.40 17.96 18.39
CA ILE A 44 8.61 18.37 19.12
C ILE A 44 9.74 17.35 18.92
N PHE A 45 9.41 16.06 19.03
CA PHE A 45 10.39 14.99 18.79
C PHE A 45 10.97 15.09 17.37
N ARG A 46 10.10 15.28 16.35
CA ARG A 46 10.51 15.45 14.95
C ARG A 46 11.45 16.63 14.74
N GLU A 47 11.24 17.74 15.44
CA GLU A 47 12.08 18.94 15.33
C GLU A 47 13.52 18.70 15.79
N ASN A 48 13.70 17.76 16.72
CA ASN A 48 15.02 17.40 17.25
C ASN A 48 15.73 16.29 16.45
N ILE A 49 15.17 15.85 15.32
CA ILE A 49 15.75 14.80 14.46
C ILE A 49 16.18 15.40 13.12
N ASN A 50 17.45 15.19 12.77
CA ASN A 50 18.02 15.73 11.51
C ASN A 50 17.78 14.86 10.28
N ALA A 51 17.17 13.68 10.43
CA ALA A 51 16.87 12.78 9.30
C ALA A 51 16.10 13.48 8.18
N LYS A 52 16.44 13.18 6.93
CA LYS A 52 15.65 13.55 5.75
C LYS A 52 14.36 12.76 5.71
N ILE A 53 13.23 13.44 5.65
CA ILE A 53 11.91 12.81 5.69
C ILE A 53 11.30 12.70 4.31
N ILE A 54 10.92 11.47 3.97
CA ILE A 54 10.17 11.13 2.75
C ILE A 54 8.74 10.78 3.19
N SER A 55 7.75 11.56 2.74
CA SER A 55 6.33 11.28 2.98
C SER A 55 5.65 10.80 1.71
N ILE A 56 4.83 9.75 1.81
CA ILE A 56 4.23 9.07 0.65
C ILE A 56 2.71 9.06 0.80
N THR A 57 2.01 9.59 -0.21
CA THR A 57 0.55 9.49 -0.34
C THR A 57 0.14 8.95 -1.71
N GLY A 58 -1.16 8.79 -1.93
CA GLY A 58 -1.78 8.32 -3.16
C GLY A 58 -2.98 7.42 -2.89
N SER A 59 -3.69 7.03 -3.92
CA SER A 59 -4.85 6.16 -3.78
C SER A 59 -4.46 4.71 -3.57
N CYS A 60 -3.46 4.22 -4.31
CA CYS A 60 -2.94 2.84 -4.25
C CYS A 60 -1.42 2.84 -4.11
N GLY A 61 -0.86 1.73 -3.60
CA GLY A 61 0.58 1.47 -3.60
C GLY A 61 1.38 2.13 -2.48
N LYS A 62 0.80 3.05 -1.68
CA LYS A 62 1.49 3.78 -0.61
C LYS A 62 2.35 2.90 0.29
N THR A 63 1.76 1.88 0.90
CA THR A 63 2.46 1.01 1.85
C THR A 63 3.56 0.21 1.17
N THR A 64 3.28 -0.37 0.00
CA THR A 64 4.30 -1.13 -0.75
C THR A 64 5.46 -0.25 -1.16
N LEU A 65 5.17 0.97 -1.64
CA LEU A 65 6.22 1.93 -1.99
C LEU A 65 7.02 2.37 -0.75
N LYS A 66 6.35 2.68 0.37
CA LYS A 66 6.99 3.05 1.64
C LYS A 66 7.94 1.93 2.11
N GLU A 67 7.47 0.68 2.09
CA GLU A 67 8.32 -0.47 2.44
C GLU A 67 9.49 -0.64 1.46
N MET A 68 9.28 -0.46 0.15
CA MET A 68 10.34 -0.58 -0.85
C MET A 68 11.39 0.52 -0.72
N VAL A 69 10.99 1.78 -0.55
CA VAL A 69 11.90 2.90 -0.29
C VAL A 69 12.69 2.67 1.01
N GLY A 70 11.98 2.33 2.09
CA GLY A 70 12.60 2.05 3.39
C GLY A 70 13.58 0.87 3.34
N PHE A 71 13.18 -0.23 2.69
CA PHE A 71 14.02 -1.41 2.48
C PHE A 71 15.29 -1.07 1.69
N THR A 72 15.15 -0.33 0.59
CA THR A 72 16.27 0.04 -0.27
C THR A 72 17.24 0.96 0.45
N LEU A 73 16.75 2.01 1.10
CA LEU A 73 17.58 2.93 1.88
C LEU A 73 18.30 2.24 3.03
N LYS A 74 17.62 1.32 3.73
CA LYS A 74 18.19 0.60 4.88
C LYS A 74 19.40 -0.28 4.51
N LYS A 75 19.60 -0.59 3.22
CA LYS A 75 20.77 -1.34 2.75
C LYS A 75 22.04 -0.49 2.66
N ILE A 76 21.91 0.83 2.64
CA ILE A 76 23.01 1.77 2.38
C ILE A 76 23.08 2.95 3.35
N SER A 77 22.09 3.11 4.22
CA SER A 77 21.97 4.21 5.16
C SER A 77 21.20 3.81 6.43
N ARG A 78 21.34 4.58 7.49
CA ARG A 78 20.52 4.41 8.70
C ARG A 78 19.15 4.98 8.42
N THR A 79 18.15 4.10 8.37
CA THR A 79 16.80 4.46 7.93
C THR A 79 15.75 3.82 8.82
N SER A 80 14.84 4.62 9.32
CA SER A 80 13.60 4.20 9.96
C SER A 80 12.41 4.50 9.07
N TYR A 81 11.38 3.64 9.10
CA TYR A 81 10.15 3.87 8.37
C TYR A 81 8.92 3.39 9.15
N SER A 82 7.76 3.97 8.82
CA SER A 82 6.52 3.67 9.55
C SER A 82 6.16 2.19 9.45
N PRO A 83 5.78 1.54 10.57
CA PRO A 83 5.41 0.13 10.57
C PRO A 83 4.04 -0.05 9.89
N LYS A 84 3.85 -1.18 9.23
CA LYS A 84 2.56 -1.56 8.61
C LYS A 84 1.98 -0.40 7.78
N SER A 85 0.69 -0.10 7.94
CA SER A 85 0.00 1.04 7.32
C SER A 85 -0.38 2.10 8.38
N PHE A 86 0.57 2.46 9.26
CA PHE A 86 0.40 3.53 10.24
C PHE A 86 0.45 4.90 9.54
N ASN A 87 -0.68 5.30 8.95
CA ASN A 87 -0.77 6.43 8.03
C ASN A 87 -1.82 7.48 8.41
N ASN A 88 -2.47 7.33 9.56
CA ASN A 88 -3.53 8.22 10.05
C ASN A 88 -3.07 9.07 11.26
N LYS A 89 -3.99 9.86 11.82
CA LYS A 89 -3.76 10.76 12.96
C LYS A 89 -3.16 10.13 14.22
N TYR A 90 -3.23 8.82 14.36
CA TYR A 90 -2.56 8.07 15.44
C TYR A 90 -1.27 7.43 14.94
N GLY A 91 -1.33 6.81 13.77
CA GLY A 91 -0.23 6.01 13.23
C GLY A 91 0.99 6.85 12.85
N VAL A 92 0.80 8.02 12.25
CA VAL A 92 1.92 8.89 11.85
C VAL A 92 2.68 9.44 13.07
N PRO A 93 2.02 10.03 14.09
CA PRO A 93 2.70 10.44 15.31
C PRO A 93 3.46 9.31 15.99
N LEU A 94 2.84 8.13 16.15
CA LEU A 94 3.50 6.96 16.74
C LEU A 94 4.71 6.49 15.92
N SER A 95 4.61 6.57 14.59
CA SER A 95 5.70 6.18 13.70
C SER A 95 6.91 7.10 13.81
N LEU A 96 6.70 8.38 14.09
CA LEU A 96 7.79 9.35 14.27
C LEU A 96 8.69 8.98 15.43
N PHE A 97 8.15 8.43 16.53
CA PHE A 97 8.97 7.99 17.68
C PHE A 97 9.88 6.77 17.37
N ASN A 98 9.71 6.13 16.21
CA ASN A 98 10.64 5.08 15.77
C ASN A 98 11.93 5.67 15.14
N LEU A 99 11.96 6.96 14.82
CA LEU A 99 13.18 7.62 14.34
C LEU A 99 14.23 7.62 15.46
N LYS A 100 15.47 7.40 15.06
CA LYS A 100 16.63 7.47 15.93
C LYS A 100 17.41 8.77 15.65
N GLN A 101 18.11 9.29 16.64
CA GLN A 101 18.96 10.50 16.50
C GLN A 101 19.99 10.39 15.37
N LYS A 102 20.47 9.16 15.12
CA LYS A 102 21.49 8.87 14.10
C LYS A 102 20.90 8.46 12.74
N ASP A 103 19.58 8.48 12.57
CA ASP A 103 18.97 8.14 11.27
C ASP A 103 19.29 9.22 10.23
N ASP A 104 19.66 8.74 9.03
CA ASP A 104 19.87 9.60 7.88
C ASP A 104 18.54 9.88 7.16
N PHE A 105 17.62 8.89 7.20
CA PHE A 105 16.29 8.96 6.56
C PHE A 105 15.16 8.45 7.45
N GLY A 106 13.98 9.09 7.27
CA GLY A 106 12.71 8.62 7.77
C GLY A 106 11.69 8.50 6.62
N VAL A 107 10.99 7.37 6.50
CA VAL A 107 10.00 7.17 5.43
C VAL A 107 8.63 6.92 6.02
N PHE A 108 7.66 7.79 5.71
CA PHE A 108 6.33 7.77 6.31
C PHE A 108 5.23 7.71 5.27
N GLU A 109 4.27 6.83 5.49
CA GLU A 109 3.02 6.83 4.75
C GLU A 109 2.06 7.84 5.37
N VAL A 110 1.41 8.67 4.54
CA VAL A 110 0.36 9.60 4.95
C VAL A 110 -0.93 9.32 4.18
N GLY A 111 -1.97 8.97 4.91
CA GLY A 111 -3.28 8.63 4.39
C GLY A 111 -4.31 9.71 4.68
N MET A 112 -5.51 9.56 4.12
CA MET A 112 -6.66 10.42 4.41
C MET A 112 -7.97 9.69 4.21
N ASP A 113 -8.97 10.11 4.96
CA ASP A 113 -10.39 9.86 4.73
C ASP A 113 -11.11 11.14 4.31
N LYS A 114 -10.61 12.31 4.70
CA LYS A 114 -11.18 13.64 4.44
C LYS A 114 -10.12 14.64 4.03
N LYS A 115 -10.56 15.72 3.38
CA LYS A 115 -9.74 16.91 3.10
C LYS A 115 -9.16 17.50 4.40
N GLY A 116 -7.91 17.98 4.35
CA GLY A 116 -7.19 18.56 5.49
C GLY A 116 -6.39 17.55 6.32
N GLU A 117 -6.65 16.24 6.18
CA GLU A 117 -5.95 15.23 7.00
C GLU A 117 -4.48 15.07 6.58
N ILE A 118 -4.18 15.06 5.28
CA ILE A 118 -2.78 14.99 4.79
C ILE A 118 -2.03 16.26 5.20
N ASP A 119 -2.64 17.43 5.11
CA ASP A 119 -2.05 18.69 5.56
C ASP A 119 -1.66 18.61 7.04
N ASN A 120 -2.57 18.15 7.90
CA ASN A 120 -2.30 17.99 9.34
C ASN A 120 -1.18 16.98 9.62
N LEU A 121 -1.14 15.86 8.90
CA LEU A 121 -0.09 14.85 9.07
C LEU A 121 1.27 15.35 8.59
N THR A 122 1.29 16.10 7.50
CA THR A 122 2.55 16.64 6.96
C THR A 122 3.08 17.84 7.75
N LYS A 123 2.24 18.59 8.46
CA LYS A 123 2.69 19.57 9.48
C LYS A 123 3.56 18.93 10.56
N ILE A 124 3.27 17.67 10.92
CA ILE A 124 4.04 16.94 11.94
C ILE A 124 5.30 16.33 11.32
N THR A 125 5.19 15.69 10.14
CA THR A 125 6.35 15.01 9.52
C THR A 125 7.36 15.99 8.94
N LYS A 126 6.93 17.18 8.47
CA LYS A 126 7.76 18.21 7.83
C LYS A 126 8.69 17.59 6.78
N PRO A 127 8.13 17.06 5.66
CA PRO A 127 8.90 16.27 4.72
C PRO A 127 9.92 17.12 3.94
N ASP A 128 11.06 16.54 3.64
CA ASP A 128 12.04 17.06 2.69
C ASP A 128 11.64 16.65 1.25
N LEU A 129 10.97 15.50 1.11
CA LEU A 129 10.46 14.97 -0.15
C LEU A 129 9.07 14.36 0.04
N GLY A 130 8.14 14.73 -0.85
CA GLY A 130 6.81 14.13 -0.97
C GLY A 130 6.70 13.22 -2.19
N ILE A 131 5.89 12.17 -2.11
CA ILE A 131 5.55 11.32 -3.27
C ILE A 131 4.04 11.17 -3.37
N ILE A 132 3.49 11.39 -4.57
CA ILE A 132 2.11 11.02 -4.92
C ILE A 132 2.17 9.85 -5.89
N THR A 133 1.66 8.67 -5.47
CA THR A 133 1.76 7.46 -6.29
C THR A 133 0.81 7.48 -7.48
N ASN A 134 -0.46 7.74 -7.23
CA ASN A 134 -1.54 7.80 -8.23
C ASN A 134 -2.82 8.36 -7.61
N ILE A 135 -3.78 8.72 -8.47
CA ILE A 135 -5.11 9.18 -8.10
C ILE A 135 -6.15 8.21 -8.66
N SER A 136 -7.04 7.74 -7.81
CA SER A 136 -8.21 6.93 -8.19
C SER A 136 -9.31 7.02 -7.13
N TYR A 137 -10.48 6.43 -7.39
CA TYR A 137 -11.57 6.32 -6.42
C TYR A 137 -11.15 5.45 -5.23
N ALA A 138 -10.66 6.12 -4.18
CA ALA A 138 -10.36 5.55 -2.88
C ALA A 138 -10.87 6.51 -1.82
N HIS A 139 -11.56 6.02 -0.78
CA HIS A 139 -12.23 6.83 0.25
C HIS A 139 -13.25 7.82 -0.34
N SER A 140 -13.81 7.50 -1.51
CA SER A 140 -14.65 8.42 -2.29
C SER A 140 -16.00 8.72 -1.68
N LYS A 141 -16.40 8.05 -0.59
CA LYS A 141 -17.65 8.39 0.12
C LYS A 141 -17.64 9.80 0.71
N ASN A 142 -16.45 10.35 0.99
CA ASN A 142 -16.26 11.68 1.58
C ASN A 142 -15.90 12.74 0.54
N PHE A 143 -15.94 12.40 -0.75
CA PHE A 143 -15.58 13.29 -1.86
C PHE A 143 -16.64 13.21 -2.97
N GLU A 144 -16.97 14.34 -3.56
CA GLU A 144 -17.96 14.43 -4.62
C GLU A 144 -17.40 13.99 -5.98
N SER A 145 -16.09 14.19 -6.17
CA SER A 145 -15.40 13.90 -7.43
C SER A 145 -13.98 13.40 -7.21
N ILE A 146 -13.41 12.80 -8.25
CA ILE A 146 -12.02 12.40 -8.26
C ILE A 146 -11.06 13.61 -8.20
N ASN A 147 -11.50 14.79 -8.67
CA ASN A 147 -10.74 16.03 -8.58
C ASN A 147 -10.51 16.43 -7.11
N GLN A 148 -11.54 16.33 -6.26
CA GLN A 148 -11.39 16.60 -4.84
C GLN A 148 -10.43 15.62 -4.15
N ILE A 149 -10.37 14.36 -4.61
CA ILE A 149 -9.38 13.38 -4.14
C ILE A 149 -7.96 13.81 -4.54
N ALA A 150 -7.79 14.30 -5.78
CA ALA A 150 -6.51 14.82 -6.26
C ALA A 150 -6.06 16.06 -5.46
N GLU A 151 -6.99 16.99 -5.18
CA GLU A 151 -6.74 18.16 -4.34
C GLU A 151 -6.32 17.78 -2.92
N ALA A 152 -7.04 16.87 -2.28
CA ALA A 152 -6.73 16.44 -0.93
C ALA A 152 -5.37 15.72 -0.85
N LYS A 153 -4.98 14.96 -1.87
CA LYS A 153 -3.64 14.36 -1.91
C LYS A 153 -2.54 15.37 -2.20
N ALA A 154 -2.84 16.43 -2.93
CA ALA A 154 -1.91 17.54 -3.15
C ALA A 154 -1.56 18.31 -1.86
N GLU A 155 -2.35 18.16 -0.78
CA GLU A 155 -2.04 18.72 0.54
C GLU A 155 -0.66 18.31 1.07
N ILE A 156 -0.10 17.16 0.61
CA ILE A 156 1.26 16.75 0.97
C ILE A 156 2.29 17.84 0.63
N MET A 157 2.03 18.64 -0.40
CA MET A 157 2.93 19.70 -0.86
C MET A 157 2.92 20.93 0.07
N ASN A 158 1.91 21.07 0.96
CA ASN A 158 1.77 22.26 1.81
C ASN A 158 2.90 22.41 2.81
N ASN A 159 3.43 21.29 3.28
CA ASN A 159 4.38 21.26 4.38
C ASN A 159 5.72 20.62 3.99
N ILE A 160 5.96 20.44 2.69
CA ILE A 160 7.31 20.14 2.19
C ILE A 160 8.20 21.35 2.47
N LYS A 161 9.39 21.13 3.01
CA LYS A 161 10.33 22.19 3.33
C LYS A 161 10.65 23.05 2.11
N LYS A 162 11.05 24.31 2.34
CA LYS A 162 11.50 25.21 1.28
C LYS A 162 12.58 24.55 0.42
N ASN A 163 12.47 24.66 -0.91
CA ASN A 163 13.34 23.99 -1.87
C ASN A 163 13.27 22.46 -1.83
N GLY A 164 12.25 21.89 -1.18
CA GLY A 164 12.03 20.45 -1.15
C GLY A 164 11.46 19.92 -2.47
N ILE A 165 11.21 18.63 -2.49
CA ILE A 165 10.96 17.88 -3.72
C ILE A 165 9.58 17.23 -3.67
N ILE A 166 8.91 17.23 -4.81
CA ILE A 166 7.75 16.38 -5.06
C ILE A 166 8.03 15.40 -6.20
N VAL A 167 7.80 14.12 -5.92
CA VAL A 167 7.89 13.03 -6.90
C VAL A 167 6.50 12.72 -7.42
N LEU A 168 6.30 12.78 -8.73
CA LEU A 168 5.01 12.58 -9.38
C LEU A 168 5.07 11.48 -10.43
N ASN A 169 4.00 10.70 -10.52
CA ASN A 169 3.80 9.73 -11.60
C ASN A 169 3.35 10.48 -12.88
N MET A 170 4.19 10.48 -13.91
CA MET A 170 3.88 11.19 -15.16
C MET A 170 2.81 10.47 -16.00
N ASP A 171 2.54 9.19 -15.74
CA ASP A 171 1.48 8.43 -16.39
C ASP A 171 0.12 8.59 -15.68
N ASP A 172 0.06 9.34 -14.57
CA ASP A 172 -1.19 9.62 -13.87
C ASP A 172 -1.94 10.78 -14.54
N TYR A 173 -3.27 10.63 -14.67
CA TYR A 173 -4.13 11.66 -15.29
C TYR A 173 -3.98 13.03 -14.64
N PHE A 174 -3.72 13.10 -13.32
CA PHE A 174 -3.56 14.36 -12.58
C PHE A 174 -2.13 14.89 -12.53
N TYR A 175 -1.19 14.30 -13.28
CA TYR A 175 0.20 14.75 -13.29
C TYR A 175 0.34 16.26 -13.55
N ASN A 176 -0.27 16.78 -14.62
CA ASN A 176 -0.15 18.19 -14.99
C ASN A 176 -0.78 19.12 -13.94
N TYR A 177 -1.88 18.70 -13.31
CA TYR A 177 -2.50 19.44 -12.22
C TYR A 177 -1.55 19.55 -11.02
N HIS A 178 -0.99 18.42 -10.56
CA HIS A 178 -0.05 18.39 -9.44
C HIS A 178 1.26 19.13 -9.76
N LYS A 179 1.76 19.03 -10.99
CA LYS A 179 2.96 19.76 -11.44
C LYS A 179 2.75 21.27 -11.34
N LYS A 180 1.63 21.80 -11.82
CA LYS A 180 1.30 23.23 -11.72
C LYS A 180 1.21 23.70 -10.27
N LEU A 181 0.59 22.90 -9.39
CA LEU A 181 0.52 23.22 -7.96
C LEU A 181 1.91 23.24 -7.30
N ALA A 182 2.74 22.26 -7.59
CA ALA A 182 4.11 22.18 -7.06
C ALA A 182 4.96 23.39 -7.51
N GLN A 183 4.84 23.81 -8.77
CA GLN A 183 5.53 24.99 -9.30
C GLN A 183 5.09 26.27 -8.58
N LYS A 184 3.78 26.46 -8.33
CA LYS A 184 3.27 27.59 -7.53
C LYS A 184 3.85 27.61 -6.11
N LYS A 185 4.16 26.45 -5.54
CA LYS A 185 4.78 26.30 -4.22
C LYS A 185 6.32 26.31 -4.26
N LYS A 186 6.92 26.56 -5.42
CA LYS A 186 8.37 26.58 -5.63
C LYS A 186 9.06 25.28 -5.23
N LEU A 187 8.39 24.14 -5.41
CA LEU A 187 8.96 22.82 -5.18
C LEU A 187 9.67 22.32 -6.44
N LYS A 188 10.77 21.58 -6.24
CA LYS A 188 11.41 20.85 -7.34
C LYS A 188 10.54 19.66 -7.73
N VAL A 189 10.09 19.60 -8.97
CA VAL A 189 9.30 18.48 -9.49
C VAL A 189 10.23 17.50 -10.18
N ILE A 190 10.22 16.25 -9.74
CA ILE A 190 10.83 15.11 -10.41
C ILE A 190 9.77 14.04 -10.66
N SER A 191 9.92 13.25 -11.71
CA SER A 191 8.86 12.38 -12.18
C SER A 191 9.36 10.98 -12.55
N PHE A 192 8.47 10.00 -12.47
CA PHE A 192 8.70 8.66 -12.96
C PHE A 192 7.60 8.23 -13.93
N SER A 193 7.92 7.33 -14.85
CA SER A 193 6.97 6.81 -15.84
C SER A 193 7.40 5.47 -16.41
N ILE A 194 6.44 4.65 -16.79
CA ILE A 194 6.64 3.47 -17.62
C ILE A 194 6.49 3.84 -19.09
N ASP A 195 5.50 4.65 -19.41
CA ASP A 195 5.04 4.91 -20.79
C ASP A 195 5.63 6.21 -21.36
N ASN A 196 5.88 7.25 -20.52
CA ASN A 196 6.35 8.56 -20.96
C ASN A 196 7.86 8.72 -20.86
N LYS A 197 8.51 8.93 -22.02
CA LYS A 197 9.98 9.02 -22.13
C LYS A 197 10.58 10.37 -21.69
N SER A 198 9.77 11.38 -21.40
CA SER A 198 10.25 12.68 -20.91
C SER A 198 10.35 12.77 -19.39
N SER A 199 9.98 11.72 -18.66
CA SER A 199 10.08 11.67 -17.21
C SER A 199 11.54 11.62 -16.72
N THR A 200 11.79 12.09 -15.50
CA THR A 200 13.11 12.05 -14.85
C THR A 200 13.62 10.61 -14.73
N THR A 201 12.75 9.72 -14.29
CA THR A 201 13.05 8.27 -14.25
C THR A 201 12.09 7.53 -15.16
N LYS A 202 12.61 6.74 -16.09
CA LYS A 202 11.81 6.04 -17.09
C LYS A 202 12.27 4.62 -17.30
N LEU A 203 11.31 3.74 -17.51
CA LEU A 203 11.56 2.40 -17.99
C LEU A 203 11.93 2.45 -19.50
N ILE A 204 13.07 1.85 -19.86
CA ILE A 204 13.52 1.80 -21.25
C ILE A 204 13.06 0.50 -21.91
N ARG A 205 13.38 -0.65 -21.28
CA ARG A 205 12.96 -1.97 -21.74
C ARG A 205 12.97 -2.97 -20.60
N ILE A 206 12.30 -4.10 -20.82
CA ILE A 206 12.30 -5.28 -19.94
C ILE A 206 12.80 -6.47 -20.74
N LYS A 207 13.71 -7.26 -20.16
CA LYS A 207 14.18 -8.52 -20.70
C LYS A 207 13.85 -9.64 -19.71
N LYS A 208 13.15 -10.69 -20.15
CA LYS A 208 12.94 -11.90 -19.34
C LYS A 208 14.23 -12.73 -19.38
N ILE A 209 14.75 -13.11 -18.23
CA ILE A 209 15.95 -13.94 -18.07
C ILE A 209 15.59 -15.05 -17.09
N ASN A 210 15.36 -16.25 -17.59
CA ASN A 210 14.86 -17.38 -16.80
C ASN A 210 13.61 -16.99 -15.99
N ASN A 211 13.68 -17.11 -14.66
CA ASN A 211 12.57 -16.82 -13.74
C ASN A 211 12.54 -15.37 -13.21
N LYS A 212 13.32 -14.47 -13.80
CA LYS A 212 13.41 -13.05 -13.40
C LYS A 212 13.36 -12.12 -14.61
N TYR A 213 13.21 -10.84 -14.33
CA TYR A 213 13.17 -9.78 -15.32
C TYR A 213 14.32 -8.81 -15.07
N GLU A 214 15.07 -8.47 -16.10
CA GLU A 214 16.02 -7.37 -16.08
C GLU A 214 15.33 -6.12 -16.60
N LEU A 215 15.31 -5.09 -15.78
CA LEU A 215 14.70 -3.80 -16.04
C LEU A 215 15.78 -2.80 -16.40
N PHE A 216 15.80 -2.31 -17.63
CA PHE A 216 16.70 -1.25 -18.08
C PHE A 216 15.99 0.10 -17.84
N ILE A 217 16.60 0.94 -17.04
CA ILE A 217 16.01 2.17 -16.53
C ILE A 217 16.97 3.33 -16.80
N ASN A 218 16.43 4.47 -17.22
CA ASN A 218 17.15 5.73 -17.21
C ASN A 218 16.67 6.54 -16.00
N VAL A 219 17.60 6.94 -15.13
CA VAL A 219 17.34 7.77 -13.96
C VAL A 219 18.13 9.05 -14.12
N ASP A 220 17.45 10.13 -14.52
CA ASP A 220 18.05 11.46 -14.70
C ASP A 220 19.33 11.44 -15.59
N GLY A 221 19.23 10.76 -16.73
CA GLY A 221 20.37 10.59 -17.67
C GLY A 221 21.24 9.37 -17.41
N LEU A 222 21.24 8.78 -16.20
CA LEU A 222 21.99 7.59 -15.88
C LEU A 222 21.26 6.31 -16.36
N PHE A 223 21.89 5.55 -17.25
CA PHE A 223 21.42 4.24 -17.68
C PHE A 223 21.91 3.15 -16.73
N ILE A 224 20.96 2.42 -16.12
CA ILE A 224 21.24 1.38 -15.13
C ILE A 224 20.26 0.22 -15.29
N SER A 225 20.61 -0.97 -14.82
CA SER A 225 19.66 -2.09 -14.80
C SER A 225 19.52 -2.73 -13.42
N PHE A 226 18.31 -3.21 -13.14
CA PHE A 226 17.98 -3.96 -11.91
C PHE A 226 17.18 -5.21 -12.25
N TYR A 227 17.28 -6.23 -11.40
CA TYR A 227 16.47 -7.43 -11.51
C TYR A 227 15.19 -7.32 -10.69
N SER A 228 14.10 -7.90 -11.22
CA SER A 228 12.80 -8.02 -10.54
C SER A 228 12.24 -9.42 -10.71
N ASN A 229 11.49 -9.90 -9.70
CA ASN A 229 10.79 -11.19 -9.73
C ASN A 229 9.58 -11.20 -10.70
N ASN A 230 9.07 -10.03 -11.05
CA ASN A 230 7.94 -9.89 -11.96
C ASN A 230 7.99 -8.56 -12.72
N ASN A 231 7.18 -8.46 -13.77
CA ASN A 231 7.02 -7.27 -14.60
C ASN A 231 5.63 -6.63 -14.40
N TYR A 232 5.02 -6.82 -13.26
CA TYR A 232 3.72 -6.23 -12.96
C TYR A 232 3.81 -4.71 -12.93
N LYS A 233 2.87 -4.04 -13.59
CA LYS A 233 2.89 -2.57 -13.76
C LYS A 233 2.98 -1.84 -12.41
N SER A 234 2.30 -2.33 -11.38
CA SER A 234 2.36 -1.80 -10.02
C SER A 234 3.75 -1.91 -9.39
N ASN A 235 4.42 -3.05 -9.59
CA ASN A 235 5.79 -3.25 -9.08
C ASN A 235 6.80 -2.37 -9.81
N LEU A 236 6.66 -2.25 -11.13
CA LEU A 236 7.50 -1.37 -11.94
C LEU A 236 7.39 0.09 -11.49
N TYR A 237 6.17 0.60 -11.28
CA TYR A 237 5.96 1.94 -10.73
C TYR A 237 6.61 2.13 -9.36
N ASN A 238 6.51 1.14 -8.46
CA ASN A 238 7.15 1.23 -7.15
C ASN A 238 8.69 1.27 -7.27
N ILE A 239 9.28 0.47 -8.15
CA ILE A 239 10.73 0.49 -8.42
C ILE A 239 11.15 1.85 -8.98
N LEU A 240 10.46 2.35 -10.00
CA LEU A 240 10.77 3.65 -10.61
C LEU A 240 10.62 4.80 -9.61
N ALA A 241 9.53 4.83 -8.85
CA ALA A 241 9.30 5.84 -7.80
C ALA A 241 10.37 5.77 -6.70
N THR A 242 10.80 4.56 -6.30
CA THR A 242 11.88 4.36 -5.33
C THR A 242 13.18 4.95 -5.86
N LEU A 243 13.60 4.55 -7.06
CA LEU A 243 14.83 5.06 -7.67
C LEU A 243 14.80 6.58 -7.87
N THR A 244 13.66 7.14 -8.31
CA THR A 244 13.46 8.59 -8.45
C THR A 244 13.66 9.32 -7.12
N ALA A 245 13.05 8.81 -6.04
CA ALA A 245 13.11 9.46 -4.74
C ALA A 245 14.50 9.40 -4.11
N ILE A 246 15.17 8.25 -4.22
CA ILE A 246 16.47 8.05 -3.55
C ILE A 246 17.65 8.64 -4.33
N ASN A 247 17.57 8.69 -5.67
CA ASN A 247 18.65 9.22 -6.52
C ASN A 247 19.00 10.68 -6.22
N PHE A 248 18.06 11.41 -5.63
CA PHE A 248 18.32 12.79 -5.22
C PHE A 248 19.27 12.90 -4.03
N TYR A 249 19.31 11.89 -3.17
CA TYR A 249 20.08 11.92 -1.93
C TYR A 249 21.31 11.02 -1.94
N ILE A 250 21.29 9.98 -2.78
CA ILE A 250 22.32 8.95 -2.80
C ILE A 250 22.69 8.56 -4.23
N ASP A 251 23.94 8.14 -4.44
CA ASP A 251 24.36 7.55 -5.69
C ASP A 251 23.78 6.13 -5.85
N ILE A 252 22.78 5.99 -6.72
CA ILE A 252 22.11 4.71 -6.97
C ILE A 252 23.00 3.65 -7.64
N LYS A 253 24.20 4.01 -8.16
CA LYS A 253 25.19 3.06 -8.65
C LYS A 253 25.71 2.15 -7.54
N LYS A 254 25.63 2.57 -6.28
CA LYS A 254 25.99 1.77 -5.11
C LYS A 254 24.98 0.66 -4.79
N LEU A 255 23.78 0.69 -5.40
CA LEU A 255 22.79 -0.34 -5.20
C LEU A 255 23.16 -1.61 -5.98
N ARG A 256 23.00 -2.76 -5.34
CA ARG A 256 23.14 -4.06 -6.01
C ARG A 256 22.04 -4.24 -7.04
N LYS A 257 22.35 -4.82 -8.20
CA LYS A 257 21.35 -5.10 -9.26
C LYS A 257 20.20 -5.99 -8.81
N ASP A 258 20.43 -6.86 -7.83
CA ASP A 258 19.46 -7.82 -7.29
C ASP A 258 18.63 -7.29 -6.12
N ILE A 259 18.75 -6.02 -5.75
CA ILE A 259 18.12 -5.45 -4.56
C ILE A 259 16.60 -5.66 -4.55
N PHE A 260 15.92 -5.51 -5.69
CA PHE A 260 14.47 -5.69 -5.79
C PHE A 260 14.03 -7.16 -5.87
N LEU A 261 14.93 -8.12 -6.14
CA LEU A 261 14.62 -9.55 -6.01
C LEU A 261 14.39 -9.95 -4.55
N ASN A 262 15.09 -9.30 -3.63
CA ASN A 262 15.03 -9.57 -2.20
C ASN A 262 13.90 -8.82 -1.48
N PHE A 263 13.19 -7.95 -2.19
CA PHE A 263 12.05 -7.24 -1.62
C PHE A 263 10.82 -8.15 -1.57
N LYS A 264 10.23 -8.26 -0.38
CA LYS A 264 8.98 -9.00 -0.16
C LYS A 264 7.82 -8.02 0.00
N ASN A 265 6.74 -8.24 -0.73
CA ASN A 265 5.53 -7.46 -0.56
C ASN A 265 5.01 -7.54 0.88
N PRO A 266 4.46 -6.46 1.43
CA PRO A 266 3.75 -6.53 2.70
C PRO A 266 2.58 -7.51 2.62
N THR A 267 2.31 -8.18 3.73
CA THR A 267 1.21 -9.16 3.85
C THR A 267 -0.12 -8.60 3.37
N GLY A 268 -0.85 -9.38 2.57
CA GLY A 268 -2.13 -8.98 2.01
C GLY A 268 -2.03 -8.03 0.80
N ARG A 269 -0.86 -7.89 0.19
CA ARG A 269 -0.60 -6.99 -0.94
C ARG A 269 0.11 -7.68 -2.10
N GLY A 270 -0.42 -8.85 -2.48
CA GLY A 270 0.09 -9.65 -3.60
C GLY A 270 1.22 -10.59 -3.21
N ASP A 271 1.35 -10.91 -1.94
CA ASP A 271 2.24 -11.97 -1.49
C ASP A 271 1.67 -13.34 -1.84
N ILE A 272 2.52 -14.22 -2.34
CA ILE A 272 2.16 -15.58 -2.77
C ILE A 272 2.74 -16.56 -1.76
N SER A 273 1.88 -17.44 -1.25
CA SER A 273 2.25 -18.50 -0.31
C SER A 273 1.77 -19.85 -0.82
N ARG A 274 2.59 -20.87 -0.65
CA ARG A 274 2.19 -22.25 -0.92
C ARG A 274 1.50 -22.78 0.33
N ILE A 275 0.24 -23.17 0.20
CA ILE A 275 -0.61 -23.60 1.29
C ILE A 275 -0.88 -25.10 1.15
N ARG A 276 -0.70 -25.85 2.24
CA ARG A 276 -1.16 -27.24 2.34
C ARG A 276 -2.34 -27.29 3.30
N LEU A 277 -3.49 -27.70 2.81
CA LEU A 277 -4.70 -27.88 3.61
C LEU A 277 -5.22 -29.30 3.40
N ARG A 278 -5.19 -30.12 4.45
CA ARG A 278 -5.47 -31.57 4.35
C ARG A 278 -4.55 -32.20 3.30
N ASN A 279 -5.15 -32.87 2.28
CA ASN A 279 -4.42 -33.55 1.20
C ASN A 279 -4.19 -32.67 -0.05
N LYS A 280 -4.52 -31.37 0.01
CA LYS A 280 -4.39 -30.46 -1.12
C LYS A 280 -3.27 -29.45 -0.90
N GLN A 281 -2.57 -29.12 -1.98
CA GLN A 281 -1.51 -28.12 -1.98
C GLN A 281 -1.76 -27.13 -3.11
N PHE A 282 -1.92 -25.84 -2.79
CA PHE A 282 -2.27 -24.78 -3.76
C PHE A 282 -1.51 -23.50 -3.46
N PHE A 283 -1.56 -22.52 -4.37
CA PHE A 283 -0.96 -21.21 -4.20
C PHE A 283 -2.01 -20.19 -3.78
N LEU A 284 -1.82 -19.57 -2.61
CA LEU A 284 -2.62 -18.44 -2.14
C LEU A 284 -1.96 -17.13 -2.58
N VAL A 285 -2.66 -16.33 -3.37
CA VAL A 285 -2.31 -14.96 -3.71
C VAL A 285 -3.10 -14.05 -2.77
N ASP A 286 -2.45 -13.52 -1.77
CA ASP A 286 -3.10 -12.72 -0.74
C ASP A 286 -3.11 -11.23 -1.13
N GLU A 287 -4.27 -10.75 -1.52
CA GLU A 287 -4.59 -9.35 -1.82
C GLU A 287 -5.62 -8.77 -0.83
N SER A 288 -5.77 -9.41 0.34
CA SER A 288 -6.91 -9.23 1.23
C SER A 288 -6.79 -8.02 2.18
N TYR A 289 -5.68 -7.27 2.15
CA TYR A 289 -5.49 -6.15 3.07
C TYR A 289 -6.53 -5.03 2.88
N ASN A 290 -6.75 -4.59 1.64
CA ASN A 290 -7.76 -3.60 1.28
C ASN A 290 -8.13 -3.68 -0.21
N SER A 291 -9.25 -3.06 -0.60
CA SER A 291 -9.74 -3.06 -1.98
C SER A 291 -10.34 -1.72 -2.37
N ASN A 292 -9.95 -1.20 -3.52
CA ASN A 292 -10.58 -0.11 -4.24
C ASN A 292 -10.54 -0.40 -5.76
N PRO A 293 -11.24 0.36 -6.62
CA PRO A 293 -11.35 0.02 -8.05
C PRO A 293 -10.01 -0.17 -8.75
N LEU A 294 -9.04 0.72 -8.55
CA LEU A 294 -7.73 0.61 -9.19
C LEU A 294 -6.93 -0.57 -8.65
N SER A 295 -6.91 -0.77 -7.32
CA SER A 295 -6.17 -1.88 -6.73
C SER A 295 -6.77 -3.24 -7.09
N LEU A 296 -8.10 -3.34 -7.21
CA LEU A 296 -8.77 -4.57 -7.60
C LEU A 296 -8.51 -4.89 -9.08
N LYS A 297 -8.63 -3.90 -9.96
CA LYS A 297 -8.25 -4.02 -11.38
C LYS A 297 -6.81 -4.52 -11.50
N THR A 298 -5.87 -3.83 -10.87
CA THR A 298 -4.44 -4.17 -10.93
C THR A 298 -4.16 -5.57 -10.39
N ALA A 299 -4.81 -5.97 -9.29
CA ALA A 299 -4.65 -7.31 -8.73
C ALA A 299 -5.14 -8.40 -9.69
N ILE A 300 -6.29 -8.20 -10.34
CA ILE A 300 -6.82 -9.14 -11.33
C ILE A 300 -5.89 -9.24 -12.54
N GLU A 301 -5.41 -8.09 -13.06
CA GLU A 301 -4.48 -8.06 -14.20
C GLU A 301 -3.12 -8.74 -13.88
N ASN A 302 -2.60 -8.55 -12.65
CA ASN A 302 -1.39 -9.23 -12.20
C ASN A 302 -1.61 -10.73 -12.03
N TYR A 303 -2.74 -11.10 -11.44
CA TYR A 303 -3.12 -12.51 -11.23
C TYR A 303 -3.32 -13.24 -12.55
N ASP A 304 -3.88 -12.57 -13.55
CA ASP A 304 -4.04 -13.11 -14.90
C ASP A 304 -2.70 -13.45 -15.55
N LYS A 305 -1.66 -12.66 -15.31
CA LYS A 305 -0.31 -12.85 -15.85
C LYS A 305 0.50 -13.97 -15.19
N ILE A 306 0.07 -14.52 -14.06
CA ILE A 306 0.74 -15.67 -13.45
C ILE A 306 0.68 -16.84 -14.43
N GLU A 307 1.85 -17.35 -14.82
CA GLU A 307 1.96 -18.55 -15.65
C GLU A 307 1.49 -19.75 -14.82
N SER A 308 0.45 -20.44 -15.27
CA SER A 308 -0.22 -21.50 -14.52
C SER A 308 -0.33 -22.78 -15.37
N ASN A 309 0.80 -23.39 -15.74
CA ASN A 309 0.86 -24.64 -16.54
C ASN A 309 -0.26 -25.63 -16.16
N ASN A 310 -1.40 -25.61 -16.86
CA ASN A 310 -2.61 -26.41 -16.63
C ASN A 310 -3.33 -26.22 -15.28
N SER A 311 -2.85 -25.33 -14.38
CA SER A 311 -3.49 -25.06 -13.10
C SER A 311 -4.62 -24.06 -13.24
N LYS A 312 -5.71 -24.26 -12.50
CA LYS A 312 -6.85 -23.34 -12.49
C LYS A 312 -6.63 -22.15 -11.58
N LYS A 313 -7.27 -21.04 -11.92
CA LYS A 313 -7.26 -19.78 -11.17
C LYS A 313 -8.63 -19.50 -10.59
N TYR A 314 -8.70 -19.45 -9.27
CA TYR A 314 -9.90 -19.16 -8.50
C TYR A 314 -9.79 -17.79 -7.85
N LEU A 315 -10.89 -17.05 -7.81
CA LEU A 315 -10.94 -15.70 -7.29
C LEU A 315 -12.07 -15.56 -6.26
N ILE A 316 -11.73 -15.11 -5.06
CA ILE A 316 -12.69 -14.74 -4.02
C ILE A 316 -12.68 -13.23 -3.85
N LEU A 317 -13.81 -12.60 -4.10
CA LEU A 317 -13.97 -11.16 -4.03
C LEU A 317 -14.92 -10.75 -2.90
N GLY A 318 -14.48 -9.80 -2.10
CA GLY A 318 -15.32 -9.04 -1.19
C GLY A 318 -15.61 -7.63 -1.71
N ASP A 319 -16.50 -6.92 -1.01
CA ASP A 319 -16.86 -5.55 -1.36
C ASP A 319 -15.65 -4.61 -1.39
N MET A 320 -15.68 -3.67 -2.31
CA MET A 320 -14.91 -2.43 -2.25
C MET A 320 -15.73 -1.42 -1.45
N LEU A 321 -15.35 -1.19 -0.21
CA LEU A 321 -16.04 -0.26 0.69
C LEU A 321 -15.58 1.19 0.50
N GLU A 322 -16.26 2.14 1.13
CA GLU A 322 -15.95 3.58 1.11
C GLU A 322 -16.05 4.26 -0.26
N LEU A 323 -16.81 3.67 -1.20
CA LEU A 323 -17.05 4.24 -2.53
C LEU A 323 -18.30 5.16 -2.59
N GLY A 324 -19.13 5.18 -1.55
CA GLY A 324 -20.32 5.99 -1.49
C GLY A 324 -21.30 5.72 -2.66
N LYS A 325 -21.78 6.76 -3.32
CA LYS A 325 -22.67 6.67 -4.49
C LYS A 325 -22.09 5.91 -5.69
N ASN A 326 -20.78 5.80 -5.77
CA ASN A 326 -20.10 5.10 -6.86
C ASN A 326 -20.03 3.58 -6.67
N SER A 327 -20.50 3.03 -5.53
CA SER A 327 -20.30 1.60 -5.19
C SER A 327 -20.81 0.66 -6.28
N VAL A 328 -22.07 0.79 -6.70
CA VAL A 328 -22.67 -0.09 -7.70
C VAL A 328 -21.93 -0.01 -9.04
N ALA A 329 -21.71 1.20 -9.55
CA ALA A 329 -21.07 1.40 -10.84
C ALA A 329 -19.63 0.85 -10.88
N GLN A 330 -18.84 1.10 -9.82
CA GLN A 330 -17.48 0.62 -9.74
C GLN A 330 -17.38 -0.91 -9.61
N HIS A 331 -18.32 -1.55 -8.90
CA HIS A 331 -18.36 -3.02 -8.85
C HIS A 331 -18.75 -3.63 -10.20
N LYS A 332 -19.72 -3.05 -10.92
CA LYS A 332 -20.09 -3.52 -12.28
C LYS A 332 -18.90 -3.50 -13.24
N LEU A 333 -18.07 -2.47 -13.20
CA LEU A 333 -16.90 -2.37 -14.08
C LEU A 333 -15.90 -3.52 -13.91
N ILE A 334 -15.82 -4.12 -12.73
CA ILE A 334 -14.90 -5.24 -12.45
C ILE A 334 -15.27 -6.49 -13.27
N SER A 335 -16.55 -6.73 -13.55
CA SER A 335 -16.98 -7.86 -14.36
C SER A 335 -16.32 -7.89 -15.74
N LYS A 336 -16.19 -6.71 -16.39
CA LYS A 336 -15.54 -6.58 -17.69
C LYS A 336 -14.07 -7.02 -17.67
N ILE A 337 -13.37 -6.75 -16.57
CA ILE A 337 -11.97 -7.12 -16.39
C ILE A 337 -11.84 -8.62 -16.17
N VAL A 338 -12.69 -9.17 -15.29
CA VAL A 338 -12.72 -10.61 -15.01
C VAL A 338 -13.11 -11.41 -16.25
N ASN A 339 -14.12 -10.98 -17.00
CA ASN A 339 -14.57 -11.68 -18.21
C ASN A 339 -13.45 -11.79 -19.27
N LYS A 340 -12.58 -10.78 -19.38
CA LYS A 340 -11.42 -10.78 -20.29
C LYS A 340 -10.21 -11.57 -19.77
N SER A 341 -10.19 -11.96 -18.49
CA SER A 341 -9.06 -12.65 -17.87
C SER A 341 -9.12 -14.17 -18.06
N LYS A 342 -8.01 -14.85 -17.74
CA LYS A 342 -7.91 -16.34 -17.73
C LYS A 342 -8.38 -16.95 -16.40
N ILE A 343 -9.08 -16.19 -15.55
CA ILE A 343 -9.64 -16.68 -14.28
C ILE A 343 -10.76 -17.68 -14.60
N ASN A 344 -10.71 -18.84 -13.96
CA ASN A 344 -11.65 -19.94 -14.21
C ASN A 344 -12.96 -19.76 -13.48
N GLN A 345 -12.92 -19.47 -12.17
CA GLN A 345 -14.13 -19.30 -11.36
C GLN A 345 -13.99 -18.17 -10.34
N VAL A 346 -15.09 -17.45 -10.12
CA VAL A 346 -15.19 -16.33 -9.20
C VAL A 346 -16.28 -16.59 -8.17
N TYR A 347 -15.92 -16.43 -6.93
CA TYR A 347 -16.82 -16.48 -5.78
C TYR A 347 -16.86 -15.09 -5.15
N VAL A 348 -18.03 -14.68 -4.68
CA VAL A 348 -18.22 -13.35 -4.12
C VAL A 348 -18.89 -13.40 -2.75
N ILE A 349 -18.49 -12.50 -1.86
CA ILE A 349 -19.09 -12.31 -0.54
C ILE A 349 -19.24 -10.82 -0.23
N GLY A 350 -20.46 -10.34 -0.04
CA GLY A 350 -20.75 -8.95 0.22
C GLY A 350 -22.02 -8.47 -0.43
N LYS A 351 -22.34 -7.20 -0.26
CA LYS A 351 -23.55 -6.57 -0.82
C LYS A 351 -23.32 -6.10 -2.25
N TYR A 352 -22.30 -5.26 -2.45
CA TYR A 352 -22.06 -4.57 -3.73
C TYR A 352 -21.32 -5.44 -4.75
N ILE A 353 -20.49 -6.36 -4.31
CA ILE A 353 -19.73 -7.27 -5.19
C ILE A 353 -20.65 -8.24 -5.98
N LYS A 354 -21.89 -8.40 -5.53
CA LYS A 354 -22.93 -9.14 -6.27
C LYS A 354 -23.20 -8.51 -7.64
N GLU A 355 -22.99 -7.21 -7.81
CA GLU A 355 -23.12 -6.54 -9.09
C GLU A 355 -22.04 -7.02 -10.09
N THR A 356 -20.81 -7.24 -9.62
CA THR A 356 -19.78 -7.89 -10.43
C THR A 356 -20.21 -9.30 -10.83
N PHE A 357 -20.68 -10.09 -9.85
CA PHE A 357 -21.07 -11.49 -10.10
C PHE A 357 -22.24 -11.62 -11.08
N ARG A 358 -23.21 -10.70 -11.03
CA ARG A 358 -24.35 -10.69 -11.94
C ARG A 358 -23.93 -10.62 -13.41
N ASP A 359 -22.94 -9.77 -13.70
CA ASP A 359 -22.47 -9.45 -15.04
C ASP A 359 -21.29 -10.35 -15.52
N LEU A 360 -20.92 -11.40 -14.76
CA LEU A 360 -19.94 -12.39 -15.20
C LEU A 360 -20.56 -13.34 -16.26
N GLU A 361 -19.70 -13.80 -17.16
CA GLU A 361 -20.00 -14.91 -18.05
C GLU A 361 -20.32 -16.18 -17.23
N LEU A 362 -21.31 -16.97 -17.64
CA LEU A 362 -21.78 -18.17 -16.91
C LEU A 362 -20.63 -19.13 -16.56
N LYS A 363 -19.71 -19.37 -17.51
CA LYS A 363 -18.56 -20.26 -17.31
C LYS A 363 -17.61 -19.83 -16.20
N LYS A 364 -17.63 -18.53 -15.79
CA LYS A 364 -16.80 -17.96 -14.74
C LYS A 364 -17.53 -17.86 -13.40
N LYS A 365 -18.85 -18.05 -13.37
CA LYS A 365 -19.63 -17.96 -12.14
C LYS A 365 -19.38 -19.20 -11.27
N GLY A 366 -18.78 -18.97 -10.11
CA GLY A 366 -18.77 -19.92 -9.02
C GLY A 366 -20.07 -19.80 -8.19
N LYS A 367 -19.97 -19.19 -6.99
CA LYS A 367 -21.10 -19.05 -6.07
C LYS A 367 -21.06 -17.71 -5.32
N ILE A 368 -22.22 -17.17 -4.98
CA ILE A 368 -22.36 -16.13 -3.97
C ILE A 368 -22.28 -16.81 -2.59
N LEU A 369 -21.36 -16.37 -1.75
CA LEU A 369 -21.10 -16.96 -0.44
C LEU A 369 -21.92 -16.25 0.62
N ASN A 370 -22.46 -17.02 1.57
CA ASN A 370 -23.23 -16.51 2.69
C ASN A 370 -22.31 -16.13 3.88
N ASN A 371 -21.25 -16.90 4.06
CA ASN A 371 -20.30 -16.67 5.14
C ASN A 371 -18.87 -17.01 4.68
N LYS A 372 -17.89 -16.65 5.50
CA LYS A 372 -16.47 -16.83 5.19
C LYS A 372 -16.00 -18.28 5.28
N PHE A 373 -16.70 -19.13 6.02
CA PHE A 373 -16.37 -20.55 6.15
C PHE A 373 -16.64 -21.32 4.85
N ASP A 374 -17.58 -20.83 4.02
CA ASP A 374 -17.84 -21.38 2.69
C ASP A 374 -16.58 -21.42 1.82
N ILE A 375 -15.58 -20.56 2.11
CA ILE A 375 -14.30 -20.54 1.41
C ILE A 375 -13.50 -21.82 1.62
N ILE A 376 -13.53 -22.39 2.84
CA ILE A 376 -12.86 -23.64 3.13
C ILE A 376 -13.51 -24.79 2.37
N ASP A 377 -14.83 -24.78 2.22
CA ASP A 377 -15.55 -25.78 1.44
C ASP A 377 -15.22 -25.70 -0.04
N ILE A 378 -15.07 -24.47 -0.58
CA ILE A 378 -14.62 -24.26 -1.97
C ILE A 378 -13.22 -24.85 -2.16
N ILE A 379 -12.29 -24.58 -1.25
CA ILE A 379 -10.93 -25.12 -1.32
C ILE A 379 -10.98 -26.64 -1.34
N ASN A 380 -11.77 -27.26 -0.44
CA ASN A 380 -11.86 -28.71 -0.33
C ASN A 380 -12.53 -29.37 -1.56
N LYS A 381 -13.56 -28.75 -2.14
CA LYS A 381 -14.35 -29.33 -3.22
C LYS A 381 -13.80 -29.02 -4.62
N ASN A 382 -13.33 -27.79 -4.86
CA ASN A 382 -13.08 -27.28 -6.18
C ASN A 382 -11.61 -27.16 -6.57
N LEU A 383 -10.70 -26.85 -5.60
CA LEU A 383 -9.28 -26.72 -5.90
C LEU A 383 -8.59 -28.07 -6.04
N ASN A 384 -7.66 -28.15 -6.97
CA ASN A 384 -6.72 -29.26 -7.12
C ASN A 384 -5.30 -28.83 -6.71
N ASN A 385 -4.38 -29.79 -6.69
CA ASN A 385 -2.97 -29.50 -6.42
C ASN A 385 -2.41 -28.53 -7.48
N ASN A 386 -1.62 -27.56 -7.01
CA ASN A 386 -1.00 -26.50 -7.76
C ASN A 386 -1.96 -25.43 -8.34
N ASP A 387 -3.26 -25.50 -8.05
CA ASP A 387 -4.19 -24.43 -8.41
C ASP A 387 -3.85 -23.12 -7.65
N TYR A 388 -4.34 -22.01 -8.17
CA TYR A 388 -4.17 -20.69 -7.59
C TYR A 388 -5.49 -20.18 -7.02
N LEU A 389 -5.42 -19.58 -5.82
CA LEU A 389 -6.54 -18.91 -5.18
C LEU A 389 -6.13 -17.49 -4.82
N MET A 390 -6.78 -16.49 -5.41
CA MET A 390 -6.63 -15.11 -4.96
C MET A 390 -7.79 -14.69 -4.07
N ILE A 391 -7.49 -14.00 -2.96
CA ILE A 391 -8.48 -13.44 -2.04
C ILE A 391 -8.31 -11.92 -2.00
N LYS A 392 -9.39 -11.15 -2.29
CA LYS A 392 -9.37 -9.69 -2.24
C LYS A 392 -10.69 -9.09 -1.79
N GLY A 393 -10.62 -8.09 -0.92
CA GLY A 393 -11.75 -7.30 -0.42
C GLY A 393 -11.26 -6.16 0.44
N SER A 394 -12.13 -5.23 0.77
CA SER A 394 -11.82 -4.17 1.73
C SER A 394 -11.55 -4.76 3.12
N ASN A 395 -10.72 -4.11 3.91
CA ASN A 395 -10.29 -4.59 5.22
C ASN A 395 -11.47 -4.98 6.12
N SER A 396 -12.50 -4.14 6.18
CA SER A 396 -13.70 -4.38 7.00
C SER A 396 -14.53 -5.59 6.57
N THR A 397 -14.30 -6.17 5.38
CA THR A 397 -14.92 -7.44 4.99
C THR A 397 -14.39 -8.61 5.81
N GLY A 398 -13.19 -8.44 6.41
CA GLY A 398 -12.52 -9.44 7.23
C GLY A 398 -12.01 -10.65 6.44
N LEU A 399 -11.90 -10.57 5.11
CA LEU A 399 -11.31 -11.63 4.27
C LEU A 399 -9.84 -11.87 4.60
N TYR A 400 -9.12 -10.85 5.06
CA TYR A 400 -7.74 -10.99 5.51
C TYR A 400 -7.58 -12.03 6.62
N ARG A 401 -8.60 -12.21 7.50
CA ARG A 401 -8.56 -13.23 8.58
C ARG A 401 -8.57 -14.65 8.01
N ILE A 402 -9.23 -14.85 6.87
CA ILE A 402 -9.22 -16.16 6.19
C ILE A 402 -7.86 -16.39 5.54
N ALA A 403 -7.30 -15.41 4.85
CA ALA A 403 -5.96 -15.50 4.28
C ALA A 403 -4.91 -15.81 5.37
N ASP A 404 -4.94 -15.09 6.49
CA ASP A 404 -4.07 -15.34 7.64
C ASP A 404 -4.27 -16.74 8.23
N HIS A 405 -5.52 -17.20 8.35
CA HIS A 405 -5.82 -18.55 8.86
C HIS A 405 -5.24 -19.64 7.95
N LEU A 406 -5.40 -19.48 6.63
CA LEU A 406 -4.83 -20.40 5.64
C LEU A 406 -3.30 -20.44 5.72
N LYS A 407 -2.66 -19.28 5.83
CA LYS A 407 -1.19 -19.18 5.98
C LYS A 407 -0.68 -19.87 7.25
N ARG A 408 -1.35 -19.63 8.40
CA ARG A 408 -0.95 -20.26 9.69
C ARG A 408 -1.08 -21.76 9.65
N LYS A 409 -2.17 -22.29 9.07
CA LYS A 409 -2.36 -23.75 8.94
C LYS A 409 -1.39 -24.38 7.93
N GLY A 410 -1.01 -23.64 6.87
CA GLY A 410 -0.07 -24.10 5.86
C GLY A 410 1.41 -24.04 6.29
N GLN A 411 1.75 -23.25 7.29
CA GLN A 411 3.13 -23.15 7.82
C GLN A 411 3.53 -24.33 8.73
N ASN A 412 2.59 -25.15 9.16
CA ASN A 412 2.86 -26.33 9.99
C ASN A 412 3.26 -27.57 9.18
N VAL A 413 3.67 -27.39 7.92
CA VAL A 413 4.09 -28.47 7.04
C VAL A 413 5.29 -28.00 6.19
N ILE A 414 6.42 -27.88 6.85
CA ILE A 414 7.76 -27.95 6.24
C ILE A 414 8.40 -29.25 6.71
#